data_26beb2390cc2745d6849b9b0c7c58193
#
_entry.id   26beb2390cc2745d6849b9b0c7c58193
#
_cell.length_a   1.000
_cell.length_b   1.000
_cell.length_c   1.000
_cell.angle_alpha   90.00
_cell.angle_beta   90.00
_cell.angle_gamma   90.00
#
_symmetry.space_group_name_H-M   'P 1'
#
loop_
_entity.id
_entity.type
_entity.pdbx_description
1 polymer ?
#
loop_
_entity_poly.entity_id
_entity_poly.type
_entity_poly.pdbx_seq_one_letter_code
_entity_poly.pdbx_strand_id
1 'polypeptide(L)'
;MKIRLLMAAVMGAATLSAQAADAAKGEKLAQAQCVACHGKDFVTPVDPTYPKLAGQYADYLEKALRDYQSGGRKNPIMKGFAGQLSKKDIEDLAAWFSSQKSHLHDQR
;
A
#
# COMPACT_ATOMS: atom_id res chain seq x y z
N MET A 1 48.65 38.92 -11.00
CA MET A 1 47.32 38.52 -11.35
C MET A 1 46.90 37.42 -10.37
N LYS A 2 46.04 37.75 -9.40
CA LYS A 2 45.57 36.75 -8.43
C LYS A 2 44.30 36.14 -8.96
N ILE A 3 44.39 34.89 -9.38
CA ILE A 3 43.20 34.12 -9.76
C ILE A 3 42.53 33.70 -8.48
N ARG A 4 41.39 34.30 -8.17
CA ARG A 4 40.52 33.83 -7.12
C ARG A 4 39.68 32.68 -7.65
N LEU A 5 40.07 31.48 -7.33
CA LEU A 5 39.22 30.31 -7.51
C LEU A 5 38.08 30.42 -6.50
N LEU A 6 36.91 30.85 -6.97
CA LEU A 6 35.66 30.69 -6.27
C LEU A 6 35.29 29.22 -6.35
N MET A 7 35.63 28.45 -5.31
CA MET A 7 35.00 27.15 -5.11
C MET A 7 33.54 27.42 -4.73
N ALA A 8 32.64 27.30 -5.71
CA ALA A 8 31.24 27.15 -5.42
C ALA A 8 31.07 25.76 -4.80
N ALA A 9 30.91 25.73 -3.46
CA ALA A 9 30.44 24.52 -2.80
C ALA A 9 29.02 24.28 -3.28
N VAL A 10 28.85 23.36 -4.22
CA VAL A 10 27.55 22.83 -4.56
C VAL A 10 27.16 21.96 -3.37
N MET A 11 26.43 22.54 -2.43
CA MET A 11 25.71 21.75 -1.45
C MET A 11 24.59 21.04 -2.20
N GLY A 12 24.86 19.79 -2.60
CA GLY A 12 23.82 18.90 -3.02
C GLY A 12 22.89 18.66 -1.85
N ALA A 13 21.75 19.35 -1.82
CA ALA A 13 20.68 19.00 -0.92
C ALA A 13 20.25 17.59 -1.31
N ALA A 14 20.60 16.59 -0.49
CA ALA A 14 19.99 15.27 -0.55
C ALA A 14 18.52 15.47 -0.18
N THR A 15 17.68 15.68 -1.19
CA THR A 15 16.25 15.61 -1.01
C THR A 15 15.92 14.15 -0.72
N LEU A 16 15.66 13.84 0.55
CA LEU A 16 14.96 12.63 0.94
C LEU A 16 13.54 12.76 0.38
N SER A 17 13.37 12.44 -0.89
CA SER A 17 12.03 12.27 -1.43
C SER A 17 11.46 11.01 -0.80
N ALA A 18 10.49 11.19 0.10
CA ALA A 18 9.63 10.09 0.49
C ALA A 18 9.05 9.51 -0.80
N GLN A 19 9.32 8.23 -1.08
CA GLN A 19 8.75 7.61 -2.25
C GLN A 19 7.23 7.58 -2.11
N ALA A 20 6.52 8.21 -3.03
CA ALA A 20 5.08 8.09 -3.13
C ALA A 20 4.70 6.62 -3.34
N ALA A 21 3.53 6.25 -2.84
CA ALA A 21 2.98 4.93 -3.05
C ALA A 21 2.82 4.64 -4.56
N ASP A 22 3.17 3.42 -4.97
CA ASP A 22 3.12 2.97 -6.35
C ASP A 22 1.93 2.03 -6.55
N ALA A 23 0.83 2.56 -7.08
CA ALA A 23 -0.38 1.79 -7.32
C ALA A 23 -0.17 0.65 -8.34
N ALA A 24 0.70 0.81 -9.32
CA ALA A 24 1.00 -0.23 -10.30
C ALA A 24 1.70 -1.44 -9.66
N LYS A 25 2.61 -1.21 -8.73
CA LYS A 25 3.21 -2.28 -7.92
C LYS A 25 2.19 -2.92 -6.99
N GLY A 26 1.32 -2.12 -6.40
CA GLY A 26 0.22 -2.58 -5.55
C GLY A 26 -0.70 -3.53 -6.32
N GLU A 27 -1.06 -3.20 -7.57
CA GLU A 27 -1.85 -4.07 -8.43
C GLU A 27 -1.18 -5.42 -8.65
N LYS A 28 0.10 -5.44 -9.01
CA LYS A 28 0.83 -6.69 -9.24
C LYS A 28 0.85 -7.57 -8.00
N LEU A 29 1.08 -6.97 -6.85
CA LEU A 29 1.12 -7.68 -5.58
C LEU A 29 -0.26 -8.22 -5.19
N ALA A 30 -1.32 -7.43 -5.38
CA ALA A 30 -2.69 -7.83 -5.14
C ALA A 30 -3.11 -9.01 -6.02
N GLN A 31 -2.81 -8.95 -7.32
CA GLN A 31 -3.12 -10.04 -8.26
C GLN A 31 -2.34 -11.32 -7.94
N ALA A 32 -1.13 -11.20 -7.40
CA ALA A 32 -0.34 -12.37 -7.04
C ALA A 32 -0.78 -13.03 -5.73
N GLN A 33 -1.21 -12.24 -4.73
CA GLN A 33 -1.36 -12.73 -3.36
C GLN A 33 -2.76 -12.59 -2.75
N CYS A 34 -3.59 -11.70 -3.25
CA CYS A 34 -4.86 -11.36 -2.61
C CYS A 34 -6.08 -11.91 -3.34
N VAL A 35 -5.98 -12.13 -4.64
CA VAL A 35 -7.10 -12.47 -5.51
C VAL A 35 -7.77 -13.79 -5.14
N ALA A 36 -7.00 -14.77 -4.68
CA ALA A 36 -7.52 -16.12 -4.41
C ALA A 36 -8.65 -16.14 -3.36
N CYS A 37 -8.60 -15.22 -2.39
CA CYS A 37 -9.60 -15.12 -1.32
C CYS A 37 -10.53 -13.92 -1.51
N HIS A 38 -10.00 -12.79 -1.94
CA HIS A 38 -10.76 -11.54 -2.05
C HIS A 38 -11.47 -11.34 -3.40
N GLY A 39 -11.29 -12.27 -4.35
CA GLY A 39 -11.96 -12.25 -5.65
C GLY A 39 -11.17 -11.48 -6.72
N LYS A 40 -11.46 -11.80 -8.00
CA LYS A 40 -10.75 -11.22 -9.15
C LYS A 40 -10.92 -9.69 -9.26
N ASP A 41 -12.09 -9.20 -8.88
CA ASP A 41 -12.45 -7.78 -8.89
C ASP A 41 -12.26 -7.11 -7.53
N PHE A 42 -11.93 -7.89 -6.50
CA PHE A 42 -11.82 -7.46 -5.11
C PHE A 42 -13.12 -6.85 -4.54
N VAL A 43 -14.23 -7.08 -5.21
CA VAL A 43 -15.59 -6.67 -4.81
C VAL A 43 -16.42 -7.91 -4.45
N THR A 44 -16.15 -9.04 -5.10
CA THR A 44 -16.86 -10.31 -4.91
C THR A 44 -15.90 -11.36 -4.36
N PRO A 45 -15.70 -11.41 -3.02
CA PRO A 45 -14.82 -12.40 -2.41
C PRO A 45 -15.38 -13.81 -2.59
N VAL A 46 -14.49 -14.80 -2.51
CA VAL A 46 -14.86 -16.21 -2.66
C VAL A 46 -15.68 -16.76 -1.49
N ASP A 47 -15.64 -16.07 -0.36
CA ASP A 47 -16.39 -16.38 0.84
C ASP A 47 -16.97 -15.09 1.43
N PRO A 48 -18.25 -15.08 1.88
CA PRO A 48 -18.87 -13.85 2.41
C PRO A 48 -18.23 -13.32 3.68
N THR A 49 -17.42 -14.12 4.38
CA THR A 49 -16.66 -13.66 5.55
C THR A 49 -15.41 -12.88 5.19
N TYR A 50 -14.96 -12.94 3.94
CA TYR A 50 -13.80 -12.17 3.47
C TYR A 50 -14.24 -10.78 3.03
N PRO A 51 -13.51 -9.73 3.42
CA PRO A 51 -13.92 -8.36 3.09
C PRO A 51 -13.68 -8.01 1.64
N LYS A 52 -14.49 -7.09 1.15
CA LYS A 52 -14.26 -6.39 -0.12
C LYS A 52 -13.14 -5.39 0.08
N LEU A 53 -12.24 -5.28 -0.90
CA LEU A 53 -11.08 -4.41 -0.81
C LEU A 53 -11.11 -3.25 -1.80
N ALA A 54 -11.70 -3.44 -2.99
CA ALA A 54 -11.76 -2.39 -4.01
C ALA A 54 -12.57 -1.20 -3.54
N GLY A 55 -11.98 0.00 -3.67
CA GLY A 55 -12.62 1.24 -3.28
C GLY A 55 -12.60 1.54 -1.79
N GLN A 56 -11.91 0.72 -0.99
CA GLN A 56 -11.72 1.01 0.43
C GLN A 56 -10.72 2.17 0.61
N TYR A 57 -10.82 2.89 1.72
CA TYR A 57 -9.93 4.01 2.00
C TYR A 57 -8.51 3.53 2.29
N ALA A 58 -7.52 4.24 1.73
CA ALA A 58 -6.12 3.86 1.84
C ALA A 58 -5.63 3.81 3.29
N ASP A 59 -5.96 4.81 4.10
CA ASP A 59 -5.59 4.86 5.51
C ASP A 59 -6.17 3.70 6.33
N TYR A 60 -7.41 3.31 6.02
CA TYR A 60 -8.05 2.15 6.65
C TYR A 60 -7.33 0.85 6.27
N LEU A 61 -7.01 0.66 4.99
CA LEU A 61 -6.31 -0.53 4.50
C LEU A 61 -4.92 -0.65 5.10
N GLU A 62 -4.17 0.44 5.15
CA GLU A 62 -2.85 0.46 5.76
C GLU A 62 -2.90 0.06 7.23
N LYS A 63 -3.83 0.65 7.98
CA LYS A 63 -4.01 0.31 9.39
C LYS A 63 -4.39 -1.15 9.58
N ALA A 64 -5.34 -1.65 8.79
CA ALA A 64 -5.79 -3.03 8.88
C ALA A 64 -4.64 -4.03 8.62
N LEU A 65 -3.84 -3.80 7.59
CA LEU A 65 -2.70 -4.66 7.27
C LEU A 65 -1.62 -4.60 8.36
N ARG A 66 -1.31 -3.43 8.89
CA ARG A 66 -0.38 -3.29 10.02
C ARG A 66 -0.90 -3.97 11.29
N ASP A 67 -2.20 -3.88 11.53
CA ASP A 67 -2.82 -4.52 12.70
C ASP A 67 -2.78 -6.05 12.58
N TYR A 68 -2.92 -6.62 11.38
CA TYR A 68 -2.70 -8.05 11.18
C TYR A 68 -1.25 -8.46 11.42
N GLN A 69 -0.29 -7.64 11.01
CA GLN A 69 1.13 -7.90 11.28
C GLN A 69 1.46 -7.92 12.77
N SER A 70 0.92 -6.96 13.51
CA SER A 70 1.22 -6.78 14.94
C SER A 70 0.41 -7.67 15.88
N GLY A 71 -0.68 -8.27 15.38
CA GLY A 71 -1.64 -9.00 16.21
C GLY A 71 -2.73 -8.12 16.82
N GLY A 72 -2.77 -6.82 16.51
CA GLY A 72 -3.86 -5.91 16.89
C GLY A 72 -5.19 -6.30 16.26
N ARG A 73 -5.14 -6.97 15.13
CA ARG A 73 -6.26 -7.62 14.46
C ARG A 73 -5.99 -9.11 14.35
N LYS A 74 -6.86 -9.95 14.91
CA LYS A 74 -6.62 -11.40 15.01
C LYS A 74 -7.25 -12.13 13.84
N ASN A 75 -6.42 -12.60 12.93
CA ASN A 75 -6.79 -13.53 11.87
C ASN A 75 -5.52 -14.27 11.43
N PRO A 76 -5.41 -15.57 11.68
CA PRO A 76 -4.19 -16.33 11.37
C PRO A 76 -3.83 -16.32 9.89
N ILE A 77 -4.82 -16.34 8.99
CA ILE A 77 -4.61 -16.33 7.55
C ILE A 77 -4.04 -14.98 7.12
N MET A 78 -4.70 -13.88 7.49
CA MET A 78 -4.25 -12.55 7.15
C MET A 78 -2.94 -12.18 7.84
N LYS A 79 -2.68 -12.69 9.04
CA LYS A 79 -1.38 -12.51 9.70
C LYS A 79 -0.24 -13.11 8.87
N GLY A 80 -0.46 -14.28 8.28
CA GLY A 80 0.52 -14.93 7.40
C GLY A 80 0.80 -14.11 6.15
N PHE A 81 -0.22 -13.60 5.49
CA PHE A 81 -0.05 -12.76 4.29
C PHE A 81 0.52 -11.39 4.63
N ALA A 82 -0.06 -10.68 5.59
CA ALA A 82 0.37 -9.35 5.97
C ALA A 82 1.77 -9.33 6.57
N GLY A 83 2.16 -10.39 7.28
CA GLY A 83 3.49 -10.52 7.88
C GLY A 83 4.64 -10.52 6.88
N GLN A 84 4.37 -10.85 5.63
CA GLN A 84 5.37 -10.85 4.55
C GLN A 84 5.51 -9.49 3.85
N LEU A 85 4.60 -8.55 4.13
CA LEU A 85 4.57 -7.25 3.46
C LEU A 85 5.53 -6.27 4.12
N SER A 86 6.29 -5.54 3.30
CA SER A 86 7.03 -4.38 3.77
C SER A 86 6.08 -3.20 3.99
N LYS A 87 6.56 -2.15 4.67
CA LYS A 87 5.82 -0.89 4.78
C LYS A 87 5.44 -0.34 3.40
N LYS A 88 6.37 -0.39 2.45
CA LYS A 88 6.15 0.08 1.08
C LYS A 88 5.10 -0.77 0.36
N ASP A 89 5.11 -2.09 0.53
CA ASP A 89 4.10 -2.99 -0.04
C ASP A 89 2.71 -2.64 0.46
N ILE A 90 2.56 -2.35 1.74
CA ILE A 90 1.28 -1.95 2.34
C ILE A 90 0.80 -0.63 1.74
N GLU A 91 1.68 0.35 1.61
CA GLU A 91 1.35 1.64 1.00
C GLU A 91 0.94 1.47 -0.47
N ASP A 92 1.65 0.66 -1.23
CA ASP A 92 1.36 0.39 -2.65
C ASP A 92 0.02 -0.34 -2.83
N LEU A 93 -0.25 -1.36 -2.02
CA LEU A 93 -1.53 -2.07 -2.01
C LEU A 93 -2.69 -1.13 -1.67
N ALA A 94 -2.54 -0.34 -0.64
CA ALA A 94 -3.56 0.62 -0.20
C ALA A 94 -3.85 1.66 -1.28
N ALA A 95 -2.83 2.15 -1.98
CA ALA A 95 -2.98 3.09 -3.08
C ALA A 95 -3.76 2.48 -4.24
N TRP A 96 -3.45 1.23 -4.61
CA TRP A 96 -4.15 0.59 -5.71
C TRP A 96 -5.60 0.26 -5.35
N PHE A 97 -5.86 -0.40 -4.23
CA PHE A 97 -7.22 -0.74 -3.82
C PHE A 97 -8.11 0.49 -3.67
N SER A 98 -7.60 1.55 -3.05
CA SER A 98 -8.39 2.78 -2.86
C SER A 98 -8.72 3.50 -4.15
N SER A 99 -7.93 3.29 -5.20
CA SER A 99 -8.16 3.86 -6.54
C SER A 99 -9.22 3.10 -7.34
N GLN A 100 -9.59 1.90 -6.92
CA GLN A 100 -10.58 1.09 -7.62
C GLN A 100 -11.99 1.60 -7.34
N LYS A 101 -12.85 1.54 -8.34
CA LYS A 101 -14.25 1.93 -8.19
C LYS A 101 -15.04 0.85 -7.47
N SER A 102 -15.74 1.22 -6.41
CA SER A 102 -16.73 0.39 -5.76
C SER A 102 -17.69 1.25 -4.93
N HIS A 103 -18.79 0.66 -4.49
CA HIS A 103 -19.75 1.34 -3.63
C HIS A 103 -19.25 1.62 -2.21
N LEU A 104 -18.07 1.14 -1.83
CA LEU A 104 -17.53 1.38 -0.49
C LEU A 104 -17.23 2.86 -0.24
N HIS A 105 -16.87 3.63 -1.28
CA HIS A 105 -16.66 5.07 -1.16
C HIS A 105 -17.95 5.85 -0.92
N ASP A 106 -19.10 5.31 -1.33
CA ASP A 106 -20.38 5.99 -1.27
C ASP A 106 -21.05 5.90 0.11
N GLN A 107 -20.42 5.19 1.03
CA GLN A 107 -21.00 4.90 2.36
C GLN A 107 -20.48 5.81 3.49
N ARG A 108 -19.75 6.86 3.18
CA ARG A 108 -19.32 7.87 4.14
C ARG A 108 -20.27 9.05 4.23
#